data_701bbe96b430c13e1a90ba5377cbda51
#
_entry.id   701bbe96b430c13e1a90ba5377cbda51
#
_cell.length_a   1.000
_cell.length_b   1.000
_cell.length_c   1.000
_cell.angle_alpha   90.00
_cell.angle_beta   90.00
_cell.angle_gamma   90.00
#
_symmetry.space_group_name_H-M   'P 1'
#
loop_
_entity.id
_entity.type
_entity.pdbx_description
1 polymer ?
#
loop_
_entity_poly.entity_id
_entity_poly.type
_entity_poly.pdbx_seq_one_letter_code
_entity_poly.pdbx_strand_id
1 'polypeptide(L)'
;MKRSPTLPSVAAPSGGRQWLRTAGRHDMSTEPTLHLRGGRLVDPARGTEVVADLFIADGRIVASGAAPAGFVADRVIDAAGLVVCPGLVDLAVRLREPGFEFRGTLESELAAAVAGGITRVVCPPDTEPPLDEPGLVEMLTRRAASLKLAWVHPLGALALGLAGERLTEMAELSESGCVGFSQAEAPLADHLVLMRAMAYAATFDLPVWLRPEDPGLARGGVAFGCGGAVENQAVLAR
;
A
#
# COMPACT_ATOMS: atom_id res chain seq x y z
N MET A 1 -30.31 -13.31 -32.36
CA MET A 1 -30.24 -12.33 -31.26
C MET A 1 -30.06 -13.09 -29.95
N LYS A 2 -28.82 -13.26 -29.46
CA LYS A 2 -28.52 -13.88 -28.16
C LYS A 2 -28.32 -12.76 -27.15
N ARG A 3 -29.14 -12.75 -26.09
CA ARG A 3 -29.03 -11.81 -24.99
C ARG A 3 -27.79 -12.18 -24.13
N SER A 4 -26.89 -11.22 -23.92
CA SER A 4 -25.77 -11.36 -22.96
C SER A 4 -26.31 -11.46 -21.53
N PRO A 5 -25.75 -12.32 -20.68
CA PRO A 5 -26.16 -12.39 -19.29
C PRO A 5 -25.66 -11.16 -18.53
N THR A 6 -26.55 -10.47 -17.86
CA THR A 6 -26.28 -9.39 -16.90
C THR A 6 -25.70 -10.01 -15.63
N LEU A 7 -24.48 -9.63 -15.28
CA LEU A 7 -23.86 -9.98 -14.00
C LEU A 7 -24.61 -9.28 -12.85
N PRO A 8 -24.83 -9.94 -11.72
CA PRO A 8 -25.46 -9.33 -10.56
C PRO A 8 -24.55 -8.26 -9.96
N SER A 9 -25.13 -7.08 -9.65
CA SER A 9 -24.49 -6.00 -8.91
C SER A 9 -24.16 -6.49 -7.50
N VAL A 10 -22.88 -6.62 -7.18
CA VAL A 10 -22.42 -6.86 -5.82
C VAL A 10 -22.43 -5.52 -5.09
N ALA A 11 -23.34 -5.41 -4.11
CA ALA A 11 -23.40 -4.26 -3.23
C ALA A 11 -22.09 -4.17 -2.42
N ALA A 12 -21.44 -2.99 -2.44
CA ALA A 12 -20.26 -2.75 -1.62
C ALA A 12 -20.61 -2.85 -0.13
N PRO A 13 -19.79 -3.53 0.70
CA PRO A 13 -20.05 -3.62 2.12
C PRO A 13 -19.93 -2.23 2.76
N SER A 14 -20.96 -1.85 3.54
CA SER A 14 -21.13 -0.56 4.22
C SER A 14 -20.26 -0.39 5.48
N GLY A 15 -19.18 -1.14 5.63
CA GLY A 15 -18.21 -1.02 6.69
C GLY A 15 -17.05 -0.11 6.25
N GLY A 16 -17.15 1.20 6.55
CA GLY A 16 -16.01 2.12 6.37
C GLY A 16 -14.82 1.63 7.19
N ARG A 17 -13.80 1.20 6.51
CA ARG A 17 -12.62 0.55 7.10
C ARG A 17 -11.91 1.49 8.09
N GLN A 18 -11.84 1.05 9.33
CA GLN A 18 -11.29 1.79 10.47
C GLN A 18 -9.77 2.01 10.37
N TRP A 19 -9.07 1.24 9.53
CA TRP A 19 -7.62 1.33 9.35
C TRP A 19 -7.12 2.60 8.63
N LEU A 20 -8.01 3.38 8.00
CA LEU A 20 -7.67 4.72 7.50
C LEU A 20 -7.53 5.77 8.62
N ARG A 21 -7.82 5.42 9.88
CA ARG A 21 -7.85 6.36 11.01
C ARG A 21 -6.59 6.36 11.87
N THR A 22 -5.68 5.41 11.70
CA THR A 22 -4.42 5.34 12.47
C THR A 22 -3.23 6.04 11.80
N ALA A 23 -3.46 6.87 10.78
CA ALA A 23 -2.45 7.85 10.39
C ALA A 23 -2.28 8.79 11.60
N GLY A 24 -1.15 8.63 12.30
CA GLY A 24 -0.82 9.38 13.51
C GLY A 24 -1.14 10.86 13.34
N ARG A 25 -1.69 11.50 14.39
CA ARG A 25 -1.87 12.95 14.45
C ARG A 25 -0.50 13.57 14.24
N HIS A 26 -0.24 14.06 13.04
CA HIS A 26 0.88 14.96 12.80
C HIS A 26 0.66 16.17 13.71
N ASP A 27 1.73 16.57 14.38
CA ASP A 27 1.80 17.84 15.13
C ASP A 27 1.37 18.95 14.15
N MET A 28 0.27 19.64 14.46
CA MET A 28 -0.35 20.66 13.61
C MET A 28 0.40 21.99 13.69
N SER A 29 1.71 21.96 13.45
CA SER A 29 2.45 23.18 13.12
C SER A 29 2.09 23.54 11.69
N THR A 30 1.16 24.47 11.52
CA THR A 30 0.74 25.20 10.30
C THR A 30 1.42 24.72 9.00
N GLU A 31 0.82 23.68 8.38
CA GLU A 31 1.23 23.32 7.02
C GLU A 31 0.88 24.49 6.08
N PRO A 32 1.78 24.85 5.15
CA PRO A 32 1.56 25.96 4.26
C PRO A 32 0.30 25.76 3.42
N THR A 33 -0.46 26.81 3.24
CA THR A 33 -1.57 26.84 2.29
C THR A 33 -1.04 26.86 0.87
N LEU A 34 -1.60 25.99 0.02
CA LEU A 34 -1.14 25.85 -1.38
C LEU A 34 -2.28 26.13 -2.35
N HIS A 35 -1.94 26.85 -3.43
CA HIS A 35 -2.80 27.04 -4.59
C HIS A 35 -2.09 26.44 -5.82
N LEU A 36 -2.63 25.36 -6.38
CA LEU A 36 -2.20 24.80 -7.66
C LEU A 36 -3.10 25.41 -8.75
N ARG A 37 -2.51 26.17 -9.66
CA ARG A 37 -3.24 26.93 -10.66
C ARG A 37 -3.26 26.25 -12.02
N GLY A 38 -4.47 26.06 -12.59
CA GLY A 38 -4.67 25.65 -13.97
C GLY A 38 -4.23 24.22 -14.29
N GLY A 39 -4.13 23.34 -13.30
CA GLY A 39 -3.74 21.96 -13.50
C GLY A 39 -4.86 21.10 -14.08
N ARG A 40 -4.50 20.05 -14.81
CA ARG A 40 -5.41 18.99 -15.22
C ARG A 40 -5.63 18.02 -14.05
N LEU A 41 -6.71 18.24 -13.31
CA LEU A 41 -7.05 17.44 -12.13
C LEU A 41 -7.63 16.10 -12.58
N VAL A 42 -7.03 14.99 -12.16
CA VAL A 42 -7.47 13.63 -12.44
C VAL A 42 -7.84 12.95 -11.12
N ASP A 43 -9.10 12.55 -10.95
CA ASP A 43 -9.58 11.79 -9.81
C ASP A 43 -10.02 10.38 -10.26
N PRO A 44 -9.14 9.37 -10.13
CA PRO A 44 -9.45 8.01 -10.55
C PRO A 44 -10.61 7.38 -9.77
N ALA A 45 -10.81 7.78 -8.50
CA ALA A 45 -11.86 7.23 -7.66
C ALA A 45 -13.26 7.66 -8.12
N ARG A 46 -13.37 8.85 -8.68
CA ARG A 46 -14.62 9.40 -9.25
C ARG A 46 -14.70 9.26 -10.76
N GLY A 47 -13.60 8.87 -11.42
CA GLY A 47 -13.51 8.81 -12.88
C GLY A 47 -13.65 10.20 -13.53
N THR A 48 -13.22 11.26 -12.85
CA THR A 48 -13.35 12.63 -13.34
C THR A 48 -12.02 13.23 -13.76
N GLU A 49 -12.06 14.06 -14.80
CA GLU A 49 -10.93 14.82 -15.31
C GLU A 49 -11.40 16.24 -15.67
N VAL A 50 -10.72 17.26 -15.12
CA VAL A 50 -11.07 18.66 -15.34
C VAL A 50 -9.84 19.56 -15.23
N VAL A 51 -9.75 20.60 -16.05
CA VAL A 51 -8.74 21.65 -15.88
C VAL A 51 -9.28 22.68 -14.90
N ALA A 52 -8.67 22.78 -13.74
CA ALA A 52 -9.12 23.67 -12.68
C ALA A 52 -8.01 23.98 -11.68
N ASP A 53 -8.25 24.97 -10.83
CA ASP A 53 -7.40 25.27 -9.68
C ASP A 53 -7.69 24.31 -8.52
N LEU A 54 -6.67 24.05 -7.69
CA LEU A 54 -6.81 23.24 -6.48
C LEU A 54 -6.26 24.02 -5.28
N PHE A 55 -7.03 24.03 -4.19
CA PHE A 55 -6.72 24.76 -2.96
C PHE A 55 -6.52 23.78 -1.81
N ILE A 56 -5.38 23.90 -1.11
CA ILE A 56 -4.98 23.03 -0.02
C ILE A 56 -4.70 23.87 1.20
N ALA A 57 -5.26 23.49 2.33
CA ALA A 57 -4.99 24.04 3.65
C ALA A 57 -4.96 22.91 4.70
N ASP A 58 -4.11 23.02 5.69
CA ASP A 58 -3.95 22.01 6.75
C ASP A 58 -3.78 20.58 6.19
N GLY A 59 -2.95 20.44 5.15
CA GLY A 59 -2.69 19.15 4.49
C GLY A 59 -3.90 18.53 3.79
N ARG A 60 -4.98 19.31 3.55
CA ARG A 60 -6.22 18.82 2.94
C ARG A 60 -6.65 19.66 1.76
N ILE A 61 -7.25 19.02 0.76
CA ILE A 61 -7.93 19.73 -0.33
C ILE A 61 -9.19 20.36 0.26
N VAL A 62 -9.25 21.71 0.22
CA VAL A 62 -10.39 22.50 0.73
C VAL A 62 -11.34 22.94 -0.37
N ALA A 63 -10.84 23.09 -1.61
CA ALA A 63 -11.68 23.39 -2.79
C ALA A 63 -11.00 23.00 -4.10
N SER A 64 -11.80 22.85 -5.15
CA SER A 64 -11.35 22.79 -6.54
C SER A 64 -12.19 23.75 -7.39
N GLY A 65 -11.57 24.42 -8.37
CA GLY A 65 -12.17 25.43 -9.23
C GLY A 65 -12.13 26.83 -8.61
N ALA A 66 -13.11 27.20 -7.81
CA ALA A 66 -13.14 28.52 -7.17
C ALA A 66 -12.46 28.55 -5.80
N ALA A 67 -11.72 29.61 -5.53
CA ALA A 67 -11.08 29.81 -4.23
C ALA A 67 -12.14 29.93 -3.11
N PRO A 68 -11.90 29.30 -1.93
CA PRO A 68 -12.73 29.56 -0.76
C PRO A 68 -12.68 31.03 -0.34
N ALA A 69 -13.77 31.53 0.22
CA ALA A 69 -13.82 32.92 0.73
C ALA A 69 -12.70 33.14 1.76
N GLY A 70 -11.91 34.19 1.57
CA GLY A 70 -10.80 34.54 2.46
C GLY A 70 -9.57 33.63 2.35
N PHE A 71 -9.50 32.73 1.39
CA PHE A 71 -8.31 31.89 1.19
C PHE A 71 -7.11 32.73 0.73
N VAL A 72 -6.01 32.62 1.45
CA VAL A 72 -4.72 33.22 1.10
C VAL A 72 -3.71 32.09 0.97
N ALA A 73 -3.05 31.99 -0.17
CA ALA A 73 -2.03 30.95 -0.39
C ALA A 73 -0.67 31.45 0.07
N ASP A 74 0.02 30.64 0.89
CA ASP A 74 1.42 30.86 1.21
C ASP A 74 2.31 30.56 -0.01
N ARG A 75 1.87 29.60 -0.83
CA ARG A 75 2.58 29.22 -2.05
C ARG A 75 1.62 28.96 -3.21
N VAL A 76 1.92 29.57 -4.36
CA VAL A 76 1.22 29.30 -5.62
C VAL A 76 2.13 28.47 -6.53
N ILE A 77 1.58 27.38 -7.07
CA ILE A 77 2.27 26.50 -8.01
C ILE A 77 1.53 26.61 -9.34
N ASP A 78 2.21 27.04 -10.39
CA ASP A 78 1.65 27.01 -11.74
C ASP A 78 1.68 25.58 -12.27
N ALA A 79 0.50 24.99 -12.42
CA ALA A 79 0.31 23.64 -12.90
C ALA A 79 -0.28 23.59 -14.32
N ALA A 80 -0.29 24.74 -15.05
CA ALA A 80 -0.80 24.78 -16.39
C ALA A 80 -0.06 23.79 -17.31
N GLY A 81 -0.82 22.91 -17.97
CA GLY A 81 -0.27 21.84 -18.81
C GLY A 81 0.24 20.62 -18.06
N LEU A 82 0.21 20.64 -16.72
CA LEU A 82 0.60 19.50 -15.87
C LEU A 82 -0.62 18.71 -15.42
N VAL A 83 -0.39 17.43 -15.10
CA VAL A 83 -1.37 16.56 -14.47
C VAL A 83 -1.26 16.67 -12.96
N VAL A 84 -2.38 16.88 -12.30
CA VAL A 84 -2.52 16.85 -10.85
C VAL A 84 -3.40 15.66 -10.49
N CYS A 85 -2.83 14.68 -9.85
CA CYS A 85 -3.52 13.45 -9.45
C CYS A 85 -3.13 13.06 -8.02
N PRO A 86 -3.85 12.13 -7.38
CA PRO A 86 -3.39 11.53 -6.12
C PRO A 86 -1.98 10.97 -6.28
N GLY A 87 -1.18 11.04 -5.21
CA GLY A 87 0.15 10.45 -5.22
C GLY A 87 0.08 8.95 -5.51
N LEU A 88 1.07 8.44 -6.23
CA LEU A 88 1.15 7.04 -6.60
C LEU A 88 1.32 6.14 -5.38
N VAL A 89 0.83 4.89 -5.49
CA VAL A 89 0.96 3.85 -4.47
C VAL A 89 1.76 2.70 -5.08
N ASP A 90 2.85 2.33 -4.43
CA ASP A 90 3.60 1.12 -4.78
C ASP A 90 3.28 0.01 -3.78
N LEU A 91 2.84 -1.14 -4.29
CA LEU A 91 2.33 -2.24 -3.47
C LEU A 91 3.41 -3.24 -3.02
N ALA A 92 4.68 -3.08 -3.43
CA ALA A 92 5.73 -4.05 -3.10
C ALA A 92 7.14 -3.42 -3.11
N VAL A 93 7.39 -2.49 -2.21
CA VAL A 93 8.69 -1.81 -2.08
C VAL A 93 9.52 -2.44 -0.98
N ARG A 94 10.69 -2.94 -1.33
CA ARG A 94 11.67 -3.42 -0.35
C ARG A 94 12.51 -2.26 0.17
N LEU A 95 12.19 -1.81 1.37
CA LEU A 95 12.87 -0.67 2.02
C LEU A 95 14.26 -1.02 2.58
N ARG A 96 14.66 -2.29 2.52
CA ARG A 96 15.97 -2.82 2.89
C ARG A 96 16.35 -2.71 4.37
N GLU A 97 15.56 -2.05 5.16
CA GLU A 97 15.74 -1.85 6.59
C GLU A 97 14.49 -2.36 7.33
N PRO A 98 14.70 -3.12 8.43
CA PRO A 98 15.98 -3.56 9.03
C PRO A 98 16.70 -4.68 8.24
N GLY A 99 18.02 -4.78 8.45
CA GLY A 99 18.87 -5.92 8.13
C GLY A 99 19.63 -5.88 6.80
N PHE A 100 19.22 -5.07 5.86
CA PHE A 100 19.86 -4.94 4.53
C PHE A 100 20.29 -3.49 4.24
N GLU A 101 20.66 -2.73 5.26
CA GLU A 101 21.02 -1.30 5.16
C GLU A 101 22.23 -1.05 4.24
N PHE A 102 23.06 -2.07 4.02
CA PHE A 102 24.17 -2.02 3.05
C PHE A 102 23.72 -1.95 1.58
N ARG A 103 22.42 -2.26 1.31
CA ARG A 103 21.82 -2.14 -0.02
C ARG A 103 21.00 -0.88 -0.20
N GLY A 104 20.48 -0.32 0.91
CA GLY A 104 19.65 0.86 0.94
C GLY A 104 19.08 1.10 2.32
N THR A 105 18.77 2.33 2.66
CA THR A 105 18.16 2.72 3.94
C THR A 105 16.73 3.18 3.72
N LEU A 106 15.93 3.21 4.78
CA LEU A 106 14.59 3.81 4.73
C LEU A 106 14.60 5.21 4.11
N GLU A 107 15.59 6.02 4.47
CA GLU A 107 15.69 7.37 3.95
C GLU A 107 15.95 7.40 2.44
N SER A 108 16.91 6.60 1.95
CA SER A 108 17.26 6.56 0.52
C SER A 108 16.12 6.02 -0.34
N GLU A 109 15.48 4.93 0.11
CA GLU A 109 14.40 4.27 -0.62
C GLU A 109 13.13 5.12 -0.64
N LEU A 110 12.78 5.75 0.50
CA LEU A 110 11.62 6.64 0.57
C LEU A 110 11.85 7.95 -0.19
N ALA A 111 13.07 8.48 -0.19
CA ALA A 111 13.42 9.66 -0.99
C ALA A 111 13.30 9.36 -2.50
N ALA A 112 13.77 8.19 -2.94
CA ALA A 112 13.60 7.73 -4.32
C ALA A 112 12.13 7.56 -4.70
N ALA A 113 11.32 6.97 -3.81
CA ALA A 113 9.88 6.83 -3.99
C ALA A 113 9.20 8.20 -4.21
N VAL A 114 9.48 9.16 -3.33
CA VAL A 114 8.92 10.53 -3.43
C VAL A 114 9.37 11.22 -4.71
N ALA A 115 10.64 11.07 -5.11
CA ALA A 115 11.15 11.61 -6.38
C ALA A 115 10.41 11.03 -7.59
N GLY A 116 9.92 9.79 -7.50
CA GLY A 116 9.07 9.15 -8.50
C GLY A 116 7.57 9.48 -8.40
N GLY A 117 7.16 10.36 -7.47
CA GLY A 117 5.75 10.70 -7.24
C GLY A 117 4.97 9.67 -6.41
N ILE A 118 5.66 8.69 -5.81
CA ILE A 118 5.06 7.68 -4.93
C ILE A 118 4.96 8.27 -3.53
N THR A 119 3.75 8.35 -3.01
CA THR A 119 3.47 8.90 -1.67
C THR A 119 3.14 7.84 -0.63
N ARG A 120 2.84 6.62 -1.07
CA ARG A 120 2.55 5.47 -0.23
C ARG A 120 3.24 4.23 -0.76
N VAL A 121 3.88 3.50 0.13
CA VAL A 121 4.58 2.27 -0.19
C VAL A 121 4.11 1.15 0.73
N VAL A 122 3.92 -0.02 0.16
CA VAL A 122 3.68 -1.24 0.94
C VAL A 122 4.99 -2.02 1.04
N CYS A 123 5.41 -2.32 2.26
CA CYS A 123 6.65 -3.01 2.54
C CYS A 123 6.37 -4.51 2.81
N PRO A 124 6.87 -5.42 1.96
CA PRO A 124 6.81 -6.86 2.23
C PRO A 124 7.59 -7.23 3.51
N PRO A 125 7.26 -8.38 4.14
CA PRO A 125 7.84 -8.76 5.43
C PRO A 125 9.25 -9.36 5.37
N ASP A 126 9.88 -9.40 4.20
CA ASP A 126 11.20 -10.01 3.96
C ASP A 126 12.37 -9.09 4.38
N THR A 127 12.28 -8.56 5.57
CA THR A 127 13.36 -7.86 6.28
C THR A 127 14.20 -8.84 7.13
N GLU A 128 15.26 -8.38 7.80
CA GLU A 128 16.07 -9.17 8.71
C GLU A 128 16.19 -8.45 10.07
N PRO A 129 15.50 -8.92 11.12
CA PRO A 129 14.54 -10.03 11.08
C PRO A 129 13.26 -9.73 10.27
N PRO A 130 12.50 -10.78 9.86
CA PRO A 130 11.21 -10.62 9.20
C PRO A 130 10.20 -9.86 10.06
N LEU A 131 9.20 -9.21 9.41
CA LEU A 131 8.13 -8.51 10.14
C LEU A 131 7.09 -9.52 10.67
N ASP A 132 7.47 -10.31 11.65
CA ASP A 132 6.67 -11.36 12.28
C ASP A 132 6.37 -11.12 13.77
N GLU A 133 6.87 -9.99 14.30
CA GLU A 133 6.62 -9.55 15.67
C GLU A 133 6.15 -8.08 15.71
N PRO A 134 5.20 -7.74 16.63
CA PRO A 134 4.65 -6.38 16.77
C PRO A 134 5.70 -5.29 16.92
N GLY A 135 6.74 -5.52 17.73
CA GLY A 135 7.79 -4.54 18.00
C GLY A 135 8.58 -4.12 16.76
N LEU A 136 8.78 -5.05 15.81
CA LEU A 136 9.46 -4.73 14.54
C LEU A 136 8.60 -3.86 13.64
N VAL A 137 7.30 -4.12 13.59
CA VAL A 137 6.33 -3.33 12.83
C VAL A 137 6.26 -1.90 13.37
N GLU A 138 6.17 -1.75 14.70
CA GLU A 138 6.14 -0.44 15.36
C GLU A 138 7.44 0.34 15.14
N MET A 139 8.59 -0.33 15.24
CA MET A 139 9.89 0.28 14.98
C MET A 139 9.97 0.83 13.56
N LEU A 140 9.63 0.00 12.56
CA LEU A 140 9.66 0.38 11.15
C LEU A 140 8.74 1.58 10.86
N THR A 141 7.49 1.50 11.32
CA THR A 141 6.49 2.56 11.08
C THR A 141 6.87 3.87 11.76
N ARG A 142 7.35 3.82 13.00
CA ARG A 142 7.81 5.00 13.75
C ARG A 142 9.01 5.67 13.08
N ARG A 143 10.00 4.87 12.67
CA ARG A 143 11.19 5.36 12.00
C ARG A 143 10.85 5.98 10.64
N ALA A 144 10.04 5.30 9.82
CA ALA A 144 9.58 5.83 8.55
C ALA A 144 8.80 7.14 8.72
N ALA A 145 7.89 7.22 9.70
CA ALA A 145 7.13 8.45 9.98
C ALA A 145 8.02 9.62 10.38
N SER A 146 9.14 9.39 11.07
CA SER A 146 10.07 10.45 11.46
C SER A 146 10.77 11.11 10.27
N LEU A 147 10.90 10.42 9.14
CA LEU A 147 11.52 10.93 7.92
C LEU A 147 10.62 11.91 7.15
N LYS A 148 9.31 11.89 7.39
CA LYS A 148 8.31 12.76 6.72
C LYS A 148 8.38 12.69 5.18
N LEU A 149 8.68 11.51 4.65
CA LEU A 149 8.70 11.17 3.23
C LEU A 149 7.41 10.43 2.83
N ALA A 150 7.50 9.35 2.03
CA ALA A 150 6.33 8.53 1.73
C ALA A 150 5.83 7.76 2.96
N TRP A 151 4.53 7.50 3.00
CA TRP A 151 3.90 6.68 4.04
C TRP A 151 4.24 5.21 3.83
N VAL A 152 4.70 4.55 4.88
CA VAL A 152 5.02 3.11 4.85
C VAL A 152 3.88 2.32 5.46
N HIS A 153 3.42 1.30 4.71
CA HIS A 153 2.39 0.37 5.10
C HIS A 153 2.99 -1.05 5.14
N PRO A 154 3.39 -1.57 6.30
CA PRO A 154 4.02 -2.88 6.39
C PRO A 154 3.01 -4.00 6.17
N LEU A 155 3.47 -5.09 5.55
CA LEU A 155 2.82 -6.39 5.58
C LEU A 155 3.47 -7.22 6.69
N GLY A 156 2.65 -7.90 7.49
CA GLY A 156 3.14 -8.90 8.43
C GLY A 156 3.47 -10.22 7.72
N ALA A 157 4.42 -10.97 8.26
CA ALA A 157 4.69 -12.32 7.79
C ALA A 157 3.51 -13.25 8.12
N LEU A 158 3.15 -14.14 7.20
CA LEU A 158 2.14 -15.19 7.46
C LEU A 158 2.65 -16.23 8.45
N ALA A 159 3.93 -16.59 8.33
CA ALA A 159 4.56 -17.58 9.19
C ALA A 159 5.80 -16.99 9.85
N LEU A 160 6.06 -17.42 11.08
CA LEU A 160 7.23 -17.02 11.86
C LEU A 160 8.51 -17.31 11.08
N GLY A 161 9.41 -16.33 11.04
CA GLY A 161 10.67 -16.42 10.30
C GLY A 161 10.51 -16.63 8.80
N LEU A 162 9.30 -16.42 8.23
CA LEU A 162 8.95 -16.80 6.86
C LEU A 162 9.18 -18.29 6.55
N ALA A 163 9.25 -19.14 7.58
CA ALA A 163 9.55 -20.57 7.45
C ALA A 163 8.39 -21.40 6.85
N GLY A 164 7.16 -20.86 6.87
CA GLY A 164 6.00 -21.56 6.32
C GLY A 164 5.45 -22.69 7.21
N GLU A 165 5.84 -22.76 8.49
CA GLU A 165 5.47 -23.83 9.40
C GLU A 165 4.43 -23.39 10.44
N ARG A 166 4.73 -22.34 11.19
CA ARG A 166 3.90 -21.80 12.26
C ARG A 166 3.41 -20.42 11.90
N LEU A 167 2.10 -20.17 12.06
CA LEU A 167 1.50 -18.87 11.81
C LEU A 167 1.99 -17.84 12.83
N THR A 168 2.01 -16.58 12.41
CA THR A 168 2.19 -15.41 13.27
C THR A 168 0.89 -15.06 13.97
N GLU A 169 0.97 -14.21 14.99
CA GLU A 169 -0.21 -13.62 15.63
C GLU A 169 -0.74 -12.45 14.81
N MET A 170 -1.49 -12.76 13.72
CA MET A 170 -1.93 -11.77 12.73
C MET A 170 -2.77 -10.65 13.34
N ALA A 171 -3.57 -10.93 14.38
CA ALA A 171 -4.36 -9.92 15.06
C ALA A 171 -3.46 -8.87 15.72
N GLU A 172 -2.44 -9.29 16.47
CA GLU A 172 -1.49 -8.38 17.13
C GLU A 172 -0.67 -7.58 16.13
N LEU A 173 -0.21 -8.22 15.05
CA LEU A 173 0.51 -7.54 13.97
C LEU A 173 -0.36 -6.49 13.27
N SER A 174 -1.65 -6.78 13.08
CA SER A 174 -2.61 -5.82 12.51
C SER A 174 -2.82 -4.63 13.44
N GLU A 175 -2.95 -4.86 14.76
CA GLU A 175 -3.06 -3.80 15.77
C GLU A 175 -1.80 -2.92 15.81
N SER A 176 -0.63 -3.49 15.54
CA SER A 176 0.66 -2.78 15.45
C SER A 176 0.86 -2.00 14.15
N GLY A 177 -0.06 -2.13 13.19
CA GLY A 177 -0.08 -1.32 11.96
C GLY A 177 0.14 -2.05 10.65
N CYS A 178 0.20 -3.38 10.64
CA CYS A 178 0.20 -4.14 9.40
C CYS A 178 -1.11 -3.95 8.65
N VAL A 179 -1.02 -3.68 7.35
CA VAL A 179 -2.19 -3.48 6.47
C VAL A 179 -2.65 -4.77 5.78
N GLY A 180 -1.92 -5.84 5.97
CA GLY A 180 -2.18 -7.16 5.42
C GLY A 180 -1.02 -8.10 5.72
N PHE A 181 -1.04 -9.27 5.10
CA PHE A 181 -0.06 -10.33 5.36
C PHE A 181 0.50 -10.91 4.09
N SER A 182 1.75 -11.34 4.13
CA SER A 182 2.44 -11.92 2.99
C SER A 182 3.48 -12.95 3.44
N GLN A 183 3.83 -13.84 2.55
CA GLN A 183 5.00 -14.71 2.71
C GLN A 183 6.19 -14.20 1.88
N ALA A 184 6.09 -13.01 1.32
CA ALA A 184 7.06 -12.42 0.41
C ALA A 184 7.43 -13.39 -0.74
N GLU A 185 8.71 -13.62 -0.96
CA GLU A 185 9.19 -14.58 -1.98
C GLU A 185 9.34 -16.01 -1.44
N ALA A 186 9.16 -16.22 -0.12
CA ALA A 186 9.28 -17.55 0.47
C ALA A 186 8.04 -18.39 0.14
N PRO A 187 8.19 -19.56 -0.48
CA PRO A 187 7.04 -20.38 -0.85
C PRO A 187 6.41 -21.04 0.38
N LEU A 188 5.09 -21.16 0.41
CA LEU A 188 4.37 -21.98 1.38
C LEU A 188 4.20 -23.39 0.79
N ALA A 189 5.06 -24.32 1.22
CA ALA A 189 5.02 -25.70 0.74
C ALA A 189 3.86 -26.50 1.35
N ASP A 190 3.46 -26.19 2.60
CA ASP A 190 2.35 -26.85 3.26
C ASP A 190 1.04 -26.11 2.99
N HIS A 191 0.20 -26.70 2.14
CA HIS A 191 -1.13 -26.19 1.80
C HIS A 191 -2.09 -26.12 3.00
N LEU A 192 -1.87 -26.94 4.04
CA LEU A 192 -2.68 -26.88 5.25
C LEU A 192 -2.35 -25.62 6.07
N VAL A 193 -1.06 -25.26 6.15
CA VAL A 193 -0.64 -23.99 6.76
C VAL A 193 -1.24 -22.81 6.00
N LEU A 194 -1.19 -22.83 4.66
CA LEU A 194 -1.80 -21.80 3.82
C LEU A 194 -3.31 -21.69 4.09
N MET A 195 -4.02 -22.81 4.10
CA MET A 195 -5.47 -22.81 4.34
C MET A 195 -5.81 -22.24 5.73
N ARG A 196 -5.04 -22.58 6.76
CA ARG A 196 -5.21 -22.03 8.11
C ARG A 196 -4.91 -20.54 8.16
N ALA A 197 -3.85 -20.08 7.48
CA ALA A 197 -3.50 -18.67 7.37
C ALA A 197 -4.64 -17.87 6.74
N MET A 198 -5.20 -18.37 5.63
CA MET A 198 -6.32 -17.72 4.95
C MET A 198 -7.58 -17.69 5.82
N ALA A 199 -7.89 -18.77 6.55
CA ALA A 199 -9.00 -18.83 7.47
C ALA A 199 -8.84 -17.84 8.64
N TYR A 200 -7.63 -17.73 9.20
CA TYR A 200 -7.31 -16.77 10.25
C TYR A 200 -7.46 -15.33 9.72
N ALA A 201 -6.82 -15.01 8.61
CA ALA A 201 -6.93 -13.69 7.99
C ALA A 201 -8.37 -13.29 7.69
N ALA A 202 -9.18 -14.22 7.16
CA ALA A 202 -10.60 -13.99 6.88
C ALA A 202 -11.42 -13.68 8.14
N THR A 203 -11.07 -14.24 9.30
CA THR A 203 -11.75 -13.98 10.58
C THR A 203 -11.66 -12.50 10.98
N PHE A 204 -10.58 -11.83 10.60
CA PHE A 204 -10.30 -10.43 10.93
C PHE A 204 -10.39 -9.48 9.72
N ASP A 205 -10.95 -9.93 8.60
CA ASP A 205 -11.01 -9.16 7.32
C ASP A 205 -9.63 -8.61 6.88
N LEU A 206 -8.58 -9.42 7.07
CA LEU A 206 -7.21 -9.05 6.74
C LEU A 206 -6.85 -9.52 5.33
N PRO A 207 -6.33 -8.66 4.44
CA PRO A 207 -5.89 -9.05 3.12
C PRO A 207 -4.60 -9.89 3.19
N VAL A 208 -4.51 -10.89 2.30
CA VAL A 208 -3.32 -11.74 2.16
C VAL A 208 -2.79 -11.61 0.74
N TRP A 209 -1.49 -11.33 0.64
CA TRP A 209 -0.77 -11.17 -0.62
C TRP A 209 0.23 -12.30 -0.79
N LEU A 210 0.01 -13.12 -1.78
CA LEU A 210 0.84 -14.29 -2.05
C LEU A 210 1.39 -14.25 -3.47
N ARG A 211 2.61 -14.73 -3.61
CA ARG A 211 3.13 -15.14 -4.91
C ARG A 211 2.54 -16.51 -5.25
N PRO A 212 1.83 -16.67 -6.38
CA PRO A 212 1.22 -17.94 -6.75
C PRO A 212 2.29 -18.88 -7.33
N GLU A 213 3.09 -19.45 -6.45
CA GLU A 213 4.17 -20.38 -6.80
C GLU A 213 4.12 -21.61 -5.92
N ASP A 214 4.01 -22.77 -6.55
CA ASP A 214 4.21 -24.07 -5.89
C ASP A 214 5.67 -24.50 -6.07
N PRO A 215 6.45 -24.66 -5.00
CA PRO A 215 7.88 -24.99 -5.11
C PRO A 215 8.14 -26.37 -5.71
N GLY A 216 7.19 -27.30 -5.58
CA GLY A 216 7.28 -28.63 -6.19
C GLY A 216 7.09 -28.59 -7.70
N LEU A 217 6.28 -27.66 -8.18
CA LEU A 217 6.04 -27.45 -9.62
C LEU A 217 7.07 -26.51 -10.24
N ALA A 218 7.45 -25.46 -9.54
CA ALA A 218 8.38 -24.44 -10.06
C ALA A 218 9.80 -24.96 -10.25
N ARG A 219 10.30 -25.79 -9.31
CA ARG A 219 11.64 -26.44 -9.35
C ARG A 219 12.78 -25.53 -9.82
N GLY A 220 12.71 -24.22 -9.49
CA GLY A 220 13.67 -23.21 -9.91
C GLY A 220 13.58 -22.84 -11.39
N GLY A 221 12.54 -23.27 -12.10
CA GLY A 221 12.27 -22.90 -13.49
C GLY A 221 11.55 -21.56 -13.59
N VAL A 222 11.64 -20.96 -14.76
CA VAL A 222 10.83 -19.79 -15.15
C VAL A 222 9.77 -20.28 -16.11
N ALA A 223 8.48 -20.13 -15.75
CA ALA A 223 7.39 -20.48 -16.66
C ALA A 223 7.30 -19.43 -17.77
N PHE A 224 7.53 -19.86 -19.00
CA PHE A 224 7.37 -19.05 -20.20
C PHE A 224 6.33 -19.67 -21.13
N GLY A 225 5.41 -18.87 -21.63
CA GLY A 225 4.66 -19.17 -22.86
C GLY A 225 3.15 -19.27 -22.71
N CYS A 226 2.50 -18.93 -23.81
CA CYS A 226 1.07 -19.05 -24.07
C CYS A 226 0.70 -20.51 -24.38
N GLY A 227 0.56 -21.33 -23.37
CA GLY A 227 0.18 -22.73 -23.62
C GLY A 227 0.38 -23.60 -22.39
N GLY A 228 -0.36 -23.36 -21.34
CA GLY A 228 -0.40 -24.23 -20.16
C GLY A 228 0.65 -23.97 -19.09
N ALA A 229 1.39 -22.87 -19.18
CA ALA A 229 2.24 -22.41 -18.11
C ALA A 229 1.40 -21.63 -17.09
N VAL A 230 1.61 -21.92 -15.81
CA VAL A 230 1.04 -21.11 -14.71
C VAL A 230 1.73 -19.75 -14.76
N GLU A 231 1.04 -18.75 -15.27
CA GLU A 231 1.52 -17.38 -15.15
C GLU A 231 1.58 -16.99 -13.67
N ASN A 232 2.72 -16.46 -13.24
CA ASN A 232 2.87 -15.88 -11.91
C ASN A 232 2.04 -14.60 -11.84
N GLN A 233 0.77 -14.73 -11.55
CA GLN A 233 -0.12 -13.60 -11.27
C GLN A 233 -0.30 -13.49 -9.76
N ALA A 234 -0.06 -12.29 -9.22
CA ALA A 234 -0.43 -12.00 -7.85
C ALA A 234 -1.96 -12.10 -7.72
N VAL A 235 -2.43 -13.10 -7.00
CA VAL A 235 -3.85 -13.24 -6.70
C VAL A 235 -4.11 -12.51 -5.39
N LEU A 236 -4.82 -11.38 -5.49
CA LEU A 236 -5.41 -10.74 -4.32
C LEU A 236 -6.62 -11.57 -3.92
N ALA A 237 -6.49 -12.38 -2.87
CA ALA A 237 -7.64 -12.99 -2.23
C ALA A 237 -8.41 -11.92 -1.46
N ARG A 238 -9.69 -11.79 -1.78
CA ARG A 238 -10.66 -10.98 -1.04
C ARG A 238 -11.40 -11.86 -0.07
#